data_7a07a70ca87244bd49feb58e7af796d2
#
_entry.id   7a07a70ca87244bd49feb58e7af796d2
#
_cell.length_a   1.000
_cell.length_b   1.000
_cell.length_c   1.000
_cell.angle_alpha   90.00
_cell.angle_beta   90.00
_cell.angle_gamma   90.00
#
_symmetry.space_group_name_H-M   'P 1'
#
loop_
_entity.id
_entity.type
_entity.pdbx_description
1 polymer ?
#
loop_
_entity_poly.entity_id
_entity_poly.type
_entity_poly.pdbx_seq_one_letter_code
_entity_poly.pdbx_strand_id
1 'polypeptide(L)'
;MLEHAYRRRFRQGLSVRSFMLARLQRLYPLYALAFILSLPFLLGQLAAGAPDRAQTILGLLCSALMLPTPDPAHLDADLYPFNFAAWSLFFEVAANLLFAALGKRLDTKSVICLVGGFALALVVCATMGWLGFGIEADKRGVLGGGPTWETFGAGVIRVGFSFFAGVLVYRFYETARLPAARPGFAISAFALVTAILALDFPSSLDLALSLFSVIVVFPLAITICARFDPPRGAFANMMQTLGLLSYGIYVLQVVTFHAVEACARHLEVQSALVGLVAIPVVAAVAYAATVFVDVPVRLTMKQALKGLA
;
A
#
# COMPACT_ATOMS: atom_id res chain seq x y z
N MET A 1 -3.41 13.71 -2.47
CA MET A 1 -3.36 14.13 -1.04
C MET A 1 -1.98 14.58 -0.58
N LEU A 2 -0.89 13.86 -0.86
CA LEU A 2 0.47 14.19 -0.39
C LEU A 2 0.98 15.51 -0.98
N GLU A 3 0.94 15.64 -2.29
CA GLU A 3 1.30 16.87 -3.02
C GLU A 3 0.52 18.09 -2.50
N HIS A 4 -0.80 17.94 -2.30
CA HIS A 4 -1.64 18.98 -1.71
C HIS A 4 -1.15 19.46 -0.35
N ALA A 5 -0.86 18.51 0.55
CA ALA A 5 -0.50 18.82 1.93
C ALA A 5 0.91 19.42 2.08
N TYR A 6 1.86 19.05 1.19
CA TYR A 6 3.28 19.31 1.43
C TYR A 6 3.97 20.18 0.38
N ARG A 7 3.46 20.34 -0.85
CA ARG A 7 4.09 21.15 -1.89
C ARG A 7 4.41 22.58 -1.44
N ARG A 8 3.41 23.26 -0.82
CA ARG A 8 3.60 24.62 -0.28
C ARG A 8 4.64 24.62 0.86
N ARG A 9 4.60 23.62 1.72
CA ARG A 9 5.52 23.50 2.87
C ARG A 9 6.96 23.27 2.41
N PHE A 10 7.20 22.46 1.38
CA PHE A 10 8.53 22.29 0.79
C PHE A 10 9.05 23.59 0.19
N ARG A 11 8.21 24.37 -0.49
CA ARG A 11 8.58 25.69 -0.98
C ARG A 11 8.94 26.67 0.16
N GLN A 12 8.32 26.52 1.32
CA GLN A 12 8.57 27.29 2.53
C GLN A 12 9.75 26.79 3.37
N GLY A 13 10.46 25.74 2.94
CA GLY A 13 11.66 25.25 3.60
C GLY A 13 11.47 24.06 4.51
N LEU A 14 10.36 23.30 4.42
CA LEU A 14 10.20 22.05 5.17
C LEU A 14 11.36 21.11 4.89
N SER A 15 12.02 20.63 5.97
CA SER A 15 13.14 19.71 5.85
C SER A 15 12.67 18.28 5.53
N VAL A 16 13.51 17.51 4.83
CA VAL A 16 13.28 16.09 4.54
C VAL A 16 13.00 15.32 5.83
N ARG A 17 13.81 15.56 6.89
CA ARG A 17 13.65 14.92 8.20
C ARG A 17 12.26 15.16 8.79
N SER A 18 11.82 16.42 8.84
CA SER A 18 10.50 16.77 9.40
C SER A 18 9.35 16.14 8.61
N PHE A 19 9.48 16.08 7.27
CA PHE A 19 8.51 15.40 6.41
C PHE A 19 8.48 13.90 6.70
N MET A 20 9.64 13.23 6.72
CA MET A 20 9.72 11.78 6.96
C MET A 20 9.20 11.40 8.35
N LEU A 21 9.52 12.19 9.38
CA LEU A 21 8.98 11.98 10.72
C LEU A 21 7.45 12.06 10.72
N ALA A 22 6.85 13.04 10.03
CA ALA A 22 5.40 13.16 9.93
C ALA A 22 4.77 11.96 9.17
N ARG A 23 5.48 11.39 8.19
CA ARG A 23 5.03 10.18 7.45
C ARG A 23 5.11 8.94 8.34
N LEU A 24 6.24 8.74 9.00
CA LEU A 24 6.42 7.62 9.93
C LEU A 24 5.42 7.65 11.09
N GLN A 25 5.15 8.83 11.67
CA GLN A 25 4.11 8.99 12.69
C GLN A 25 2.72 8.56 12.19
N ARG A 26 2.44 8.70 10.90
CA ARG A 26 1.18 8.26 10.32
C ARG A 26 1.14 6.76 10.07
N LEU A 27 2.25 6.14 9.65
CA LEU A 27 2.28 4.76 9.21
C LEU A 27 2.62 3.79 10.36
N TYR A 28 3.57 4.17 11.20
CA TYR A 28 4.19 3.26 12.16
C TYR A 28 3.25 2.73 13.26
N PRO A 29 2.30 3.49 13.84
CA PRO A 29 1.49 2.98 14.95
C PRO A 29 0.69 1.71 14.60
N LEU A 30 -0.04 1.71 13.49
CA LEU A 30 -0.80 0.53 13.05
C LEU A 30 0.11 -0.57 12.51
N TYR A 31 1.21 -0.21 11.87
CA TYR A 31 2.21 -1.18 11.45
C TYR A 31 2.81 -1.93 12.65
N ALA A 32 3.24 -1.21 13.67
CA ALA A 32 3.79 -1.81 14.89
C ALA A 32 2.76 -2.72 15.58
N LEU A 33 1.49 -2.31 15.62
CA LEU A 33 0.42 -3.15 16.14
C LEU A 33 0.28 -4.45 15.32
N ALA A 34 0.24 -4.36 13.99
CA ALA A 34 0.16 -5.53 13.12
C ALA A 34 1.36 -6.46 13.30
N PHE A 35 2.55 -5.90 13.42
CA PHE A 35 3.78 -6.65 13.71
C PHE A 35 3.69 -7.37 15.06
N ILE A 36 3.26 -6.70 16.14
CA ILE A 36 3.09 -7.31 17.47
C ILE A 36 2.07 -8.44 17.42
N LEU A 37 0.95 -8.24 16.73
CA LEU A 37 -0.08 -9.26 16.57
C LEU A 37 0.36 -10.46 15.73
N SER A 38 1.39 -10.32 14.90
CA SER A 38 1.96 -11.45 14.13
C SER A 38 2.92 -12.33 14.95
N LEU A 39 3.46 -11.83 16.08
CA LEU A 39 4.43 -12.56 16.89
C LEU A 39 3.99 -13.95 17.37
N PRO A 40 2.72 -14.19 17.78
CA PRO A 40 2.27 -15.53 18.16
C PRO A 40 2.41 -16.56 17.05
N PHE A 41 2.16 -16.18 15.79
CA PHE A 41 2.31 -17.07 14.62
C PHE A 41 3.78 -17.43 14.41
N LEU A 42 4.69 -16.47 14.60
CA LEU A 42 6.12 -16.69 14.56
C LEU A 42 6.59 -17.66 15.67
N LEU A 43 6.14 -17.45 16.91
CA LEU A 43 6.49 -18.31 18.02
C LEU A 43 6.03 -19.76 17.75
N GLY A 44 4.89 -19.94 17.10
CA GLY A 44 4.41 -21.24 16.63
C GLY A 44 5.36 -21.88 15.61
N GLN A 45 5.85 -21.13 14.63
CA GLN A 45 6.81 -21.65 13.65
C GLN A 45 8.17 -22.01 14.30
N LEU A 46 8.67 -21.18 15.21
CA LEU A 46 9.88 -21.46 15.96
C LEU A 46 9.78 -22.71 16.85
N ALA A 47 8.61 -22.93 17.47
CA ALA A 47 8.35 -24.10 18.27
C ALA A 47 8.26 -25.40 17.42
N ALA A 48 7.85 -25.28 16.16
CA ALA A 48 7.80 -26.38 15.21
C ALA A 48 9.18 -26.81 14.63
N GLY A 49 10.28 -26.19 15.13
CA GLY A 49 11.64 -26.56 14.71
C GLY A 49 12.16 -25.74 13.51
N ALA A 50 11.61 -24.58 13.30
CA ALA A 50 12.06 -23.65 12.27
C ALA A 50 13.50 -23.13 12.51
N PRO A 51 14.13 -22.60 11.46
CA PRO A 51 15.55 -22.58 11.19
C PRO A 51 16.38 -21.67 12.11
N ASP A 52 17.60 -21.41 11.71
CA ASP A 52 18.61 -20.62 12.40
C ASP A 52 18.03 -19.45 13.21
N ARG A 53 18.16 -19.53 14.54
CA ARG A 53 17.66 -18.53 15.49
C ARG A 53 18.22 -17.13 15.22
N ALA A 54 19.45 -17.02 14.74
CA ALA A 54 20.10 -15.73 14.47
C ALA A 54 19.41 -15.03 13.28
N GLN A 55 19.09 -15.77 12.23
CA GLN A 55 18.37 -15.24 11.05
C GLN A 55 16.93 -14.85 11.41
N THR A 56 16.27 -15.63 12.25
CA THR A 56 14.93 -15.27 12.73
C THR A 56 14.94 -13.98 13.54
N ILE A 57 15.91 -13.80 14.44
CA ILE A 57 16.06 -12.56 15.22
C ILE A 57 16.36 -11.37 14.27
N LEU A 58 17.22 -11.57 13.27
CA LEU A 58 17.50 -10.54 12.27
C LEU A 58 16.26 -10.17 11.48
N GLY A 59 15.47 -11.14 11.03
CA GLY A 59 14.20 -10.93 10.36
C GLY A 59 13.18 -10.15 11.23
N LEU A 60 13.12 -10.47 12.52
CA LEU A 60 12.29 -9.72 13.49
C LEU A 60 12.72 -8.25 13.60
N LEU A 61 14.02 -8.00 13.75
CA LEU A 61 14.56 -6.65 13.86
C LEU A 61 14.31 -5.85 12.57
N CYS A 62 14.57 -6.46 11.41
CA CYS A 62 14.29 -5.84 10.12
C CYS A 62 12.79 -5.53 9.98
N SER A 63 11.91 -6.49 10.27
CA SER A 63 10.46 -6.29 10.21
C SER A 63 9.99 -5.22 11.19
N ALA A 64 10.51 -5.18 12.42
CA ALA A 64 10.17 -4.12 13.37
C ALA A 64 10.50 -2.71 12.84
N LEU A 65 11.54 -2.59 12.01
CA LEU A 65 11.98 -1.33 11.40
C LEU A 65 11.40 -1.07 10.00
N MET A 66 10.45 -1.89 9.54
CA MET A 66 9.94 -1.87 8.15
C MET A 66 11.03 -2.10 7.09
N LEU A 67 12.11 -2.79 7.42
CA LEU A 67 13.19 -3.10 6.49
C LEU A 67 13.02 -4.52 5.92
N PRO A 68 13.45 -4.76 4.67
CA PRO A 68 13.46 -6.09 4.11
C PRO A 68 14.46 -7.00 4.84
N THR A 69 14.11 -8.26 5.02
CA THR A 69 14.99 -9.27 5.61
C THR A 69 16.13 -9.61 4.62
N PRO A 70 17.40 -9.51 5.03
CA PRO A 70 18.55 -9.71 4.11
C PRO A 70 18.62 -11.10 3.51
N ASP A 71 18.32 -12.13 4.31
CA ASP A 71 18.31 -13.54 3.89
C ASP A 71 17.00 -14.21 4.33
N PRO A 72 15.95 -14.16 3.51
CA PRO A 72 14.65 -14.73 3.83
C PRO A 72 14.52 -16.21 3.47
N ALA A 73 15.58 -16.90 3.02
CA ALA A 73 15.50 -18.27 2.49
C ALA A 73 14.84 -19.26 3.46
N HIS A 74 14.97 -19.01 4.75
CA HIS A 74 14.37 -19.83 5.82
C HIS A 74 12.97 -19.34 6.27
N LEU A 75 12.46 -18.27 5.67
CA LEU A 75 11.22 -17.60 6.04
C LEU A 75 10.32 -17.47 4.80
N ASP A 76 10.09 -18.56 4.09
CA ASP A 76 9.28 -18.65 2.85
C ASP A 76 9.75 -17.72 1.72
N ALA A 77 11.05 -17.31 1.74
CA ALA A 77 11.67 -16.38 0.80
C ALA A 77 11.04 -14.96 0.73
N ASP A 78 10.04 -14.67 1.56
CA ASP A 78 9.43 -13.34 1.64
C ASP A 78 10.30 -12.37 2.44
N LEU A 79 10.52 -11.16 1.91
CA LEU A 79 11.29 -10.09 2.57
C LEU A 79 10.63 -9.60 3.85
N TYR A 80 9.34 -9.84 4.02
CA TYR A 80 8.51 -9.41 5.15
C TYR A 80 7.69 -10.58 5.70
N PRO A 81 8.33 -11.60 6.26
CA PRO A 81 7.70 -12.85 6.62
C PRO A 81 6.63 -12.72 7.72
N PHE A 82 6.71 -11.68 8.54
CA PHE A 82 5.78 -11.49 9.67
C PHE A 82 4.57 -10.61 9.33
N ASN A 83 4.67 -9.79 8.31
CA ASN A 83 3.55 -9.04 7.77
C ASN A 83 3.78 -8.78 6.27
N PHE A 84 3.23 -9.64 5.45
CA PHE A 84 3.35 -9.55 3.99
C PHE A 84 2.99 -8.15 3.45
N ALA A 85 1.99 -7.47 4.02
CA ALA A 85 1.61 -6.12 3.58
C ALA A 85 2.75 -5.08 3.71
N ALA A 86 3.78 -5.37 4.52
CA ALA A 86 4.88 -4.44 4.77
C ALA A 86 5.76 -4.15 3.54
N TRP A 87 5.82 -5.07 2.56
CA TRP A 87 6.63 -4.85 1.36
C TRP A 87 6.28 -3.55 0.63
N SER A 88 5.00 -3.28 0.44
CA SER A 88 4.57 -2.06 -0.25
C SER A 88 4.75 -0.81 0.61
N LEU A 89 4.65 -0.93 1.94
CA LEU A 89 4.92 0.18 2.86
C LEU A 89 6.38 0.61 2.82
N PHE A 90 7.31 -0.34 2.72
CA PHE A 90 8.72 -0.03 2.50
C PHE A 90 8.92 0.81 1.24
N PHE A 91 8.35 0.38 0.12
CA PHE A 91 8.44 1.14 -1.13
C PHE A 91 7.69 2.48 -1.04
N GLU A 92 6.57 2.56 -0.31
CA GLU A 92 5.89 3.83 -0.05
C GLU A 92 6.80 4.78 0.73
N VAL A 93 7.47 4.32 1.78
CA VAL A 93 8.43 5.11 2.57
C VAL A 93 9.61 5.55 1.69
N ALA A 94 10.15 4.67 0.85
CA ALA A 94 11.21 4.99 -0.09
C ALA A 94 10.77 6.04 -1.14
N ALA A 95 9.58 5.90 -1.71
CA ALA A 95 9.01 6.89 -2.64
C ALA A 95 8.74 8.24 -1.97
N ASN A 96 8.30 8.25 -0.71
CA ASN A 96 8.15 9.47 0.09
C ASN A 96 9.51 10.13 0.33
N LEU A 97 10.56 9.35 0.62
CA LEU A 97 11.91 9.88 0.81
C LEU A 97 12.45 10.50 -0.48
N LEU A 98 12.28 9.82 -1.61
CA LEU A 98 12.65 10.35 -2.92
C LEU A 98 11.89 11.65 -3.25
N PHE A 99 10.57 11.67 -3.02
CA PHE A 99 9.75 12.86 -3.18
C PHE A 99 10.23 14.03 -2.33
N ALA A 100 10.58 13.78 -1.07
CA ALA A 100 11.09 14.80 -0.16
C ALA A 100 12.51 15.28 -0.55
N ALA A 101 13.39 14.35 -0.98
CA ALA A 101 14.75 14.66 -1.42
C ALA A 101 14.74 15.53 -2.70
N LEU A 102 13.86 15.24 -3.64
CA LEU A 102 13.65 16.07 -4.82
C LEU A 102 13.00 17.42 -4.48
N GLY A 103 12.09 17.44 -3.51
CA GLY A 103 11.50 18.61 -2.87
C GLY A 103 11.22 19.78 -3.83
N LYS A 104 11.97 20.88 -3.68
CA LYS A 104 11.82 22.10 -4.49
C LYS A 104 12.13 21.93 -5.98
N ARG A 105 12.94 20.92 -6.34
CA ARG A 105 13.34 20.63 -7.74
C ARG A 105 12.27 19.86 -8.51
N LEU A 106 11.25 19.35 -7.83
CA LEU A 106 10.19 18.56 -8.43
C LEU A 106 9.15 19.46 -9.11
N ASP A 107 9.50 20.07 -10.23
CA ASP A 107 8.56 20.81 -11.07
C ASP A 107 7.64 19.84 -11.85
N THR A 108 6.68 20.38 -12.59
CA THR A 108 5.71 19.53 -13.32
C THR A 108 6.38 18.75 -14.46
N LYS A 109 7.39 19.34 -15.10
CA LYS A 109 8.15 18.66 -16.17
C LYS A 109 8.92 17.46 -15.61
N SER A 110 9.61 17.65 -14.48
CA SER A 110 10.31 16.55 -13.78
C SER A 110 9.37 15.42 -13.39
N VAL A 111 8.16 15.72 -12.91
CA VAL A 111 7.16 14.68 -12.60
C VAL A 111 6.69 13.95 -13.84
N ILE A 112 6.45 14.66 -14.95
CA ILE A 112 6.08 14.03 -16.22
C ILE A 112 7.20 13.11 -16.71
N CYS A 113 8.46 13.55 -16.63
CA CYS A 113 9.62 12.71 -16.99
C CYS A 113 9.72 11.46 -16.09
N LEU A 114 9.52 11.60 -14.78
CA LEU A 114 9.53 10.46 -13.85
C LEU A 114 8.39 9.47 -14.17
N VAL A 115 7.17 9.95 -14.36
CA VAL A 115 6.01 9.11 -14.71
C VAL A 115 6.24 8.41 -16.04
N GLY A 116 6.72 9.15 -17.06
CA GLY A 116 7.04 8.58 -18.37
C GLY A 116 8.16 7.54 -18.30
N GLY A 117 9.23 7.81 -17.55
CA GLY A 117 10.34 6.89 -17.34
C GLY A 117 9.91 5.61 -16.62
N PHE A 118 9.14 5.72 -15.53
CA PHE A 118 8.59 4.55 -14.82
C PHE A 118 7.56 3.79 -15.65
N ALA A 119 6.71 4.48 -16.44
CA ALA A 119 5.77 3.84 -17.34
C ALA A 119 6.49 3.04 -18.43
N LEU A 120 7.52 3.63 -19.05
CA LEU A 120 8.34 2.95 -20.03
C LEU A 120 9.06 1.73 -19.42
N ALA A 121 9.67 1.91 -18.24
CA ALA A 121 10.31 0.81 -17.52
C ALA A 121 9.31 -0.30 -17.18
N LEU A 122 8.09 0.05 -16.75
CA LEU A 122 7.02 -0.92 -16.46
C LEU A 122 6.67 -1.73 -17.70
N VAL A 123 6.46 -1.07 -18.85
CA VAL A 123 6.14 -1.76 -20.12
C VAL A 123 7.30 -2.65 -20.55
N VAL A 124 8.53 -2.11 -20.64
CA VAL A 124 9.70 -2.86 -21.13
C VAL A 124 10.02 -4.03 -20.20
N CYS A 125 10.10 -3.80 -18.88
CA CYS A 125 10.48 -4.86 -17.95
C CYS A 125 9.39 -5.94 -17.83
N ALA A 126 8.11 -5.55 -17.87
CA ALA A 126 7.03 -6.54 -17.83
C ALA A 126 6.93 -7.37 -19.13
N THR A 127 7.18 -6.77 -20.30
CA THR A 127 7.16 -7.51 -21.57
C THR A 127 8.38 -8.42 -21.74
N MET A 128 9.54 -8.03 -21.18
CA MET A 128 10.80 -8.80 -21.28
C MET A 128 11.01 -9.76 -20.10
N GLY A 129 10.13 -9.74 -19.09
CA GLY A 129 10.31 -10.53 -17.86
C GLY A 129 11.51 -10.08 -17.02
N TRP A 130 11.95 -8.81 -17.14
CA TRP A 130 13.09 -8.29 -16.40
C TRP A 130 12.72 -7.86 -14.99
N LEU A 131 13.72 -7.82 -14.11
CA LEU A 131 13.61 -7.33 -12.73
C LEU A 131 12.53 -8.07 -11.88
N GLY A 132 12.24 -9.32 -12.25
CA GLY A 132 11.33 -10.18 -11.54
C GLY A 132 9.88 -10.10 -11.98
N PHE A 133 9.55 -9.37 -13.04
CA PHE A 133 8.22 -9.44 -13.63
C PHE A 133 7.93 -10.83 -14.19
N GLY A 134 6.73 -11.35 -13.94
CA GLY A 134 6.29 -12.66 -14.43
C GLY A 134 6.72 -13.86 -13.59
N ILE A 135 7.72 -13.75 -12.68
CA ILE A 135 8.20 -14.87 -11.85
C ILE A 135 7.07 -15.45 -10.98
N GLU A 136 6.18 -14.61 -10.48
CA GLU A 136 5.07 -15.02 -9.61
C GLU A 136 3.69 -14.80 -10.27
N ALA A 137 3.63 -14.87 -11.61
CA ALA A 137 2.41 -14.59 -12.36
C ALA A 137 1.23 -15.45 -11.91
N ASP A 138 1.47 -16.75 -11.63
CA ASP A 138 0.44 -17.69 -11.17
C ASP A 138 -0.15 -17.34 -9.80
N LYS A 139 0.62 -16.67 -8.95
CA LYS A 139 0.21 -16.34 -7.57
C LYS A 139 -0.26 -14.90 -7.42
N ARG A 140 0.31 -13.97 -8.19
CA ARG A 140 0.20 -12.52 -7.96
C ARG A 140 -0.13 -11.72 -9.22
N GLY A 141 -0.47 -12.39 -10.31
CA GLY A 141 -0.72 -11.79 -11.62
C GLY A 141 0.55 -11.34 -12.34
N VAL A 142 0.43 -11.09 -13.62
CA VAL A 142 1.56 -10.82 -14.55
C VAL A 142 2.39 -9.58 -14.18
N LEU A 143 1.79 -8.61 -13.49
CA LEU A 143 2.49 -7.45 -12.95
C LEU A 143 2.85 -7.63 -11.47
N GLY A 144 2.72 -8.82 -10.92
CA GLY A 144 3.11 -9.15 -9.55
C GLY A 144 4.60 -8.86 -9.31
N GLY A 145 4.97 -8.60 -8.05
CA GLY A 145 6.38 -8.40 -7.69
C GLY A 145 6.60 -7.38 -6.58
N GLY A 146 7.74 -7.52 -5.90
CA GLY A 146 8.18 -6.66 -4.82
C GLY A 146 8.43 -7.34 -3.47
N PRO A 147 7.77 -8.45 -3.12
CA PRO A 147 7.92 -9.06 -1.79
C PRO A 147 9.11 -9.99 -1.64
N THR A 148 9.80 -10.39 -2.72
CA THR A 148 11.02 -11.21 -2.69
C THR A 148 12.20 -10.44 -3.29
N TRP A 149 13.45 -10.87 -3.01
CA TRP A 149 14.63 -10.24 -3.64
C TRP A 149 14.61 -10.36 -5.16
N GLU A 150 14.15 -11.46 -5.70
CA GLU A 150 14.05 -11.69 -7.14
C GLU A 150 13.07 -10.71 -7.79
N THR A 151 11.99 -10.37 -7.11
CA THR A 151 10.94 -9.48 -7.62
C THR A 151 11.04 -8.05 -7.09
N PHE A 152 12.09 -7.73 -6.31
CA PHE A 152 12.27 -6.40 -5.70
C PHE A 152 12.30 -5.27 -6.72
N GLY A 153 12.97 -5.48 -7.86
CA GLY A 153 13.05 -4.51 -8.94
C GLY A 153 11.69 -4.17 -9.55
N ALA A 154 10.83 -5.18 -9.72
CA ALA A 154 9.44 -4.97 -10.15
C ALA A 154 8.67 -4.09 -9.14
N GLY A 155 8.86 -4.31 -7.84
CA GLY A 155 8.28 -3.49 -6.78
C GLY A 155 8.69 -2.02 -6.88
N VAL A 156 9.98 -1.74 -7.11
CA VAL A 156 10.49 -0.36 -7.30
C VAL A 156 9.79 0.34 -8.47
N ILE A 157 9.69 -0.34 -9.61
CA ILE A 157 9.09 0.25 -10.83
C ILE A 157 7.59 0.50 -10.61
N ARG A 158 6.86 -0.48 -10.08
CA ARG A 158 5.41 -0.39 -9.83
C ARG A 158 5.06 0.73 -8.89
N VAL A 159 5.73 0.79 -7.74
CA VAL A 159 5.45 1.83 -6.74
C VAL A 159 5.94 3.18 -7.22
N GLY A 160 7.10 3.26 -7.88
CA GLY A 160 7.59 4.49 -8.49
C GLY A 160 6.59 5.08 -9.49
N PHE A 161 6.08 4.25 -10.42
CA PHE A 161 5.03 4.68 -11.34
C PHE A 161 3.79 5.17 -10.59
N SER A 162 3.20 4.33 -9.74
CA SER A 162 1.93 4.63 -9.08
C SER A 162 2.00 5.87 -8.20
N PHE A 163 3.11 6.06 -7.48
CA PHE A 163 3.33 7.20 -6.62
C PHE A 163 3.42 8.51 -7.40
N PHE A 164 4.29 8.58 -8.42
CA PHE A 164 4.46 9.81 -9.20
C PHE A 164 3.30 10.06 -10.16
N ALA A 165 2.61 9.03 -10.66
CA ALA A 165 1.34 9.18 -11.37
C ALA A 165 0.28 9.85 -10.47
N GLY A 166 0.18 9.45 -9.21
CA GLY A 166 -0.69 10.10 -8.23
C GLY A 166 -0.35 11.58 -7.98
N VAL A 167 0.95 11.93 -7.94
CA VAL A 167 1.42 13.33 -7.87
C VAL A 167 1.01 14.10 -9.13
N LEU A 168 1.16 13.49 -10.30
CA LEU A 168 0.81 14.11 -11.59
C LEU A 168 -0.71 14.33 -11.71
N VAL A 169 -1.51 13.33 -11.39
CA VAL A 169 -2.98 13.41 -11.33
C VAL A 169 -3.43 14.58 -10.45
N TYR A 170 -2.84 14.73 -9.27
CA TYR A 170 -3.17 15.85 -8.39
C TYR A 170 -2.83 17.21 -9.02
N ARG A 171 -1.67 17.34 -9.68
CA ARG A 171 -1.28 18.60 -10.36
C ARG A 171 -2.23 18.96 -11.50
N PHE A 172 -2.65 17.97 -12.29
CA PHE A 172 -3.68 18.19 -13.31
C PHE A 172 -5.03 18.56 -12.70
N TYR A 173 -5.43 17.91 -11.64
CA TYR A 173 -6.66 18.22 -10.91
C TYR A 173 -6.68 19.69 -10.44
N GLU A 174 -5.58 20.17 -9.87
CA GLU A 174 -5.46 21.54 -9.37
C GLU A 174 -5.48 22.60 -10.50
N THR A 175 -4.85 22.29 -11.63
CA THR A 175 -4.69 23.25 -12.74
C THR A 175 -5.86 23.27 -13.71
N ALA A 176 -6.46 22.12 -13.99
CA ALA A 176 -7.44 21.97 -15.06
C ALA A 176 -8.84 22.53 -14.74
N ARG A 177 -9.12 22.96 -13.49
CA ARG A 177 -10.42 23.50 -13.02
C ARG A 177 -11.63 22.76 -13.62
N LEU A 178 -11.51 21.48 -13.80
CA LEU A 178 -12.54 20.66 -14.43
C LEU A 178 -13.82 20.65 -13.56
N PRO A 179 -15.03 20.63 -14.11
CA PRO A 179 -16.27 20.61 -13.35
C PRO A 179 -16.39 19.37 -12.45
N ALA A 180 -17.19 19.43 -11.40
CA ALA A 180 -17.48 18.27 -10.55
C ALA A 180 -17.99 17.09 -11.38
N ALA A 181 -17.54 15.89 -11.06
CA ALA A 181 -18.02 14.68 -11.75
C ALA A 181 -19.47 14.38 -11.36
N ARG A 182 -20.32 14.04 -12.34
CA ARG A 182 -21.66 13.55 -12.06
C ARG A 182 -21.59 12.21 -11.34
N PRO A 183 -22.54 11.87 -10.45
CA PRO A 183 -22.53 10.60 -9.72
C PRO A 183 -22.38 9.37 -10.62
N GLY A 184 -23.05 9.35 -11.77
CA GLY A 184 -22.97 8.26 -12.73
C GLY A 184 -21.54 7.96 -13.19
N PHE A 185 -20.73 8.98 -13.49
CA PHE A 185 -19.33 8.77 -13.91
C PHE A 185 -18.47 8.20 -12.79
N ALA A 186 -18.65 8.65 -11.54
CA ALA A 186 -17.90 8.12 -10.41
C ALA A 186 -18.28 6.65 -10.13
N ILE A 187 -19.59 6.34 -10.19
CA ILE A 187 -20.08 4.96 -10.03
C ILE A 187 -19.55 4.05 -11.16
N SER A 188 -19.62 4.52 -12.42
CA SER A 188 -19.12 3.76 -13.56
C SER A 188 -17.60 3.53 -13.49
N ALA A 189 -16.83 4.54 -13.07
CA ALA A 189 -15.38 4.40 -12.88
C ALA A 189 -15.06 3.39 -11.77
N PHE A 190 -15.78 3.44 -10.66
CA PHE A 190 -15.62 2.47 -9.57
C PHE A 190 -16.02 1.05 -10.01
N ALA A 191 -17.15 0.89 -10.69
CA ALA A 191 -17.61 -0.40 -11.21
C ALA A 191 -16.62 -0.98 -12.23
N LEU A 192 -16.07 -0.16 -13.12
CA LEU A 192 -15.05 -0.58 -14.09
C LEU A 192 -13.78 -1.09 -13.39
N VAL A 193 -13.27 -0.36 -12.40
CA VAL A 193 -12.08 -0.78 -11.62
C VAL A 193 -12.38 -2.10 -10.89
N THR A 194 -13.56 -2.22 -10.27
CA THR A 194 -13.98 -3.45 -9.58
C THR A 194 -14.08 -4.62 -10.55
N ALA A 195 -14.65 -4.42 -11.74
CA ALA A 195 -14.75 -5.45 -12.77
C ALA A 195 -13.36 -5.90 -13.25
N ILE A 196 -12.44 -4.96 -13.51
CA ILE A 196 -11.06 -5.29 -13.91
C ILE A 196 -10.33 -6.12 -12.84
N LEU A 197 -10.56 -5.82 -11.56
CA LEU A 197 -9.92 -6.53 -10.46
C LEU A 197 -10.58 -7.88 -10.13
N ALA A 198 -11.84 -8.09 -10.54
CA ALA A 198 -12.61 -9.30 -10.24
C ALA A 198 -12.65 -10.31 -11.40
N LEU A 199 -12.32 -9.90 -12.61
CA LEU A 199 -12.38 -10.75 -13.80
C LEU A 199 -11.01 -11.33 -14.11
N ASP A 200 -10.98 -12.64 -14.37
CA ASP A 200 -9.81 -13.30 -14.94
C ASP A 200 -9.80 -13.09 -16.45
N PHE A 201 -8.69 -12.60 -16.96
CA PHE A 201 -8.50 -12.38 -18.39
C PHE A 201 -7.76 -13.56 -19.03
N PRO A 202 -8.00 -13.85 -20.33
CA PRO A 202 -7.21 -14.82 -21.05
C PRO A 202 -5.72 -14.49 -20.98
N SER A 203 -4.86 -15.48 -20.77
CA SER A 203 -3.42 -15.31 -20.60
C SER A 203 -2.74 -14.51 -21.72
N SER A 204 -3.28 -14.61 -22.95
CA SER A 204 -2.77 -13.86 -24.12
C SER A 204 -3.02 -12.33 -24.05
N LEU A 205 -4.02 -11.90 -23.30
CA LEU A 205 -4.41 -10.49 -23.15
C LEU A 205 -4.07 -9.91 -21.77
N ASP A 206 -3.77 -10.76 -20.79
CA ASP A 206 -3.64 -10.35 -19.40
C ASP A 206 -2.55 -9.28 -19.21
N LEU A 207 -1.37 -9.46 -19.78
CA LEU A 207 -0.31 -8.46 -19.67
C LEU A 207 -0.70 -7.11 -20.28
N ALA A 208 -1.30 -7.12 -21.49
CA ALA A 208 -1.69 -5.89 -22.16
C ALA A 208 -2.80 -5.15 -21.41
N LEU A 209 -3.81 -5.89 -20.95
CA LEU A 209 -4.92 -5.33 -20.17
C LEU A 209 -4.45 -4.82 -18.80
N SER A 210 -3.56 -5.56 -18.13
CA SER A 210 -2.98 -5.16 -16.85
C SER A 210 -2.15 -3.87 -17.00
N LEU A 211 -1.28 -3.78 -18.00
CA LEU A 211 -0.51 -2.57 -18.29
C LEU A 211 -1.42 -1.38 -18.63
N PHE A 212 -2.40 -1.58 -19.52
CA PHE A 212 -3.36 -0.53 -19.87
C PHE A 212 -4.16 -0.08 -18.64
N SER A 213 -4.60 -1.01 -17.82
CA SER A 213 -5.35 -0.69 -16.59
C SER A 213 -4.52 0.14 -15.61
N VAL A 214 -3.29 -0.26 -15.35
CA VAL A 214 -2.41 0.44 -14.40
C VAL A 214 -2.00 1.82 -14.93
N ILE A 215 -1.65 1.91 -16.22
CA ILE A 215 -1.09 3.15 -16.79
C ILE A 215 -2.19 4.16 -17.12
N VAL A 216 -3.36 3.70 -17.55
CA VAL A 216 -4.42 4.58 -18.08
C VAL A 216 -5.68 4.54 -17.23
N VAL A 217 -6.29 3.35 -17.04
CA VAL A 217 -7.62 3.25 -16.45
C VAL A 217 -7.63 3.70 -14.99
N PHE A 218 -6.69 3.24 -14.17
CA PHE A 218 -6.67 3.57 -12.74
C PHE A 218 -6.37 5.05 -12.49
N PRO A 219 -5.39 5.73 -13.14
CA PRO A 219 -5.21 7.17 -13.00
C PRO A 219 -6.43 7.98 -13.44
N LEU A 220 -7.11 7.57 -14.53
CA LEU A 220 -8.35 8.23 -14.98
C LEU A 220 -9.50 8.02 -14.00
N ALA A 221 -9.70 6.80 -13.50
CA ALA A 221 -10.73 6.49 -12.51
C ALA A 221 -10.51 7.30 -11.21
N ILE A 222 -9.27 7.39 -10.72
CA ILE A 222 -8.91 8.23 -9.57
C ILE A 222 -9.24 9.69 -9.85
N THR A 223 -8.92 10.21 -11.05
CA THR A 223 -9.21 11.58 -11.44
C THR A 223 -10.72 11.85 -11.44
N ILE A 224 -11.52 10.93 -11.94
CA ILE A 224 -12.98 11.04 -11.97
C ILE A 224 -13.55 10.99 -10.55
N CYS A 225 -13.16 9.98 -9.76
CA CYS A 225 -13.66 9.81 -8.40
C CYS A 225 -13.25 10.96 -7.46
N ALA A 226 -12.04 11.51 -7.62
CA ALA A 226 -11.57 12.65 -6.82
C ALA A 226 -12.36 13.94 -7.07
N ARG A 227 -13.16 14.00 -8.14
CA ARG A 227 -14.00 15.14 -8.51
C ARG A 227 -15.46 14.94 -8.15
N PHE A 228 -15.79 13.82 -7.58
CA PHE A 228 -17.13 13.55 -7.09
C PHE A 228 -17.23 13.95 -5.62
N ASP A 229 -18.09 14.95 -5.35
CA ASP A 229 -18.46 15.33 -3.99
C ASP A 229 -19.81 14.67 -3.66
N PRO A 230 -19.83 13.63 -2.82
CA PRO A 230 -21.08 13.00 -2.43
C PRO A 230 -21.94 13.97 -1.61
N PRO A 231 -23.28 13.96 -1.83
CA PRO A 231 -24.18 14.77 -1.00
C PRO A 231 -24.04 14.37 0.48
N ARG A 232 -24.15 15.36 1.36
CA ARG A 232 -24.08 15.14 2.81
C ARG A 232 -25.14 14.11 3.23
N GLY A 233 -24.73 13.11 4.02
CA GLY A 233 -25.63 12.06 4.49
C GLY A 233 -24.88 10.77 4.86
N ALA A 234 -25.62 9.70 5.09
CA ALA A 234 -25.07 8.41 5.49
C ALA A 234 -24.01 7.87 4.52
N PHE A 235 -24.22 8.05 3.21
CA PHE A 235 -23.26 7.62 2.18
C PHE A 235 -21.93 8.36 2.29
N ALA A 236 -21.95 9.69 2.45
CA ALA A 236 -20.73 10.48 2.62
C ALA A 236 -19.97 10.09 3.89
N ASN A 237 -20.70 9.87 5.00
CA ASN A 237 -20.10 9.42 6.25
C ASN A 237 -19.48 8.03 6.11
N MET A 238 -20.15 7.10 5.43
CA MET A 238 -19.62 5.77 5.13
C MET A 238 -18.33 5.85 4.31
N MET A 239 -18.30 6.64 3.24
CA MET A 239 -17.09 6.83 2.41
C MET A 239 -15.94 7.44 3.19
N GLN A 240 -16.20 8.42 4.06
CA GLN A 240 -15.19 9.00 4.94
C GLN A 240 -14.65 7.97 5.94
N THR A 241 -15.51 7.17 6.53
CA THR A 241 -15.12 6.09 7.46
C THR A 241 -14.27 5.05 6.75
N LEU A 242 -14.68 4.57 5.59
CA LEU A 242 -13.90 3.63 4.79
C LEU A 242 -12.53 4.21 4.39
N GLY A 243 -12.49 5.49 4.02
CA GLY A 243 -11.23 6.18 3.73
C GLY A 243 -10.32 6.28 4.96
N LEU A 244 -10.87 6.50 6.15
CA LEU A 244 -10.12 6.51 7.39
C LEU A 244 -9.56 5.13 7.75
N LEU A 245 -10.36 4.08 7.52
CA LEU A 245 -10.02 2.70 7.86
C LEU A 245 -9.12 2.02 6.82
N SER A 246 -9.02 2.54 5.60
CA SER A 246 -8.34 1.89 4.47
C SER A 246 -6.91 1.46 4.79
N TYR A 247 -6.15 2.30 5.50
CA TYR A 247 -4.80 1.96 5.93
C TYR A 247 -4.78 0.86 7.00
N GLY A 248 -5.68 0.94 7.99
CA GLY A 248 -5.82 -0.09 9.03
C GLY A 248 -6.22 -1.44 8.43
N ILE A 249 -7.18 -1.46 7.51
CA ILE A 249 -7.59 -2.66 6.78
C ILE A 249 -6.37 -3.25 6.05
N TYR A 250 -5.65 -2.43 5.30
CA TYR A 250 -4.50 -2.89 4.52
C TYR A 250 -3.41 -3.54 5.39
N VAL A 251 -3.04 -2.93 6.50
CA VAL A 251 -1.94 -3.39 7.35
C VAL A 251 -2.32 -4.58 8.23
N LEU A 252 -3.58 -4.62 8.70
CA LEU A 252 -4.05 -5.65 9.63
C LEU A 252 -4.69 -6.86 8.94
N GLN A 253 -4.98 -6.79 7.62
CA GLN A 253 -5.68 -7.88 6.92
C GLN A 253 -4.97 -9.22 7.03
N VAL A 254 -3.64 -9.26 6.86
CA VAL A 254 -2.88 -10.51 6.84
C VAL A 254 -2.94 -11.20 8.19
N VAL A 255 -2.57 -10.48 9.25
CA VAL A 255 -2.56 -11.06 10.60
C VAL A 255 -3.97 -11.44 11.08
N THR A 256 -4.99 -10.63 10.73
CA THR A 256 -6.38 -10.93 11.07
C THR A 256 -6.90 -12.14 10.29
N PHE A 257 -6.57 -12.25 8.99
CA PHE A 257 -6.94 -13.40 8.18
C PHE A 257 -6.35 -14.69 8.74
N HIS A 258 -5.06 -14.70 9.08
CA HIS A 258 -4.42 -15.88 9.71
C HIS A 258 -5.08 -16.26 11.04
N ALA A 259 -5.49 -15.27 11.86
CA ALA A 259 -6.21 -15.55 13.09
C ALA A 259 -7.59 -16.19 12.83
N VAL A 260 -8.35 -15.64 11.88
CA VAL A 260 -9.66 -16.19 11.47
C VAL A 260 -9.49 -17.61 10.91
N GLU A 261 -8.49 -17.83 10.05
CA GLU A 261 -8.20 -19.14 9.49
C GLU A 261 -7.79 -20.16 10.56
N ALA A 262 -6.98 -19.77 11.54
CA ALA A 262 -6.62 -20.62 12.66
C ALA A 262 -7.85 -21.02 13.49
N CYS A 263 -8.74 -20.07 13.80
CA CYS A 263 -10.01 -20.36 14.47
C CYS A 263 -10.92 -21.27 13.63
N ALA A 264 -11.03 -21.02 12.33
CA ALA A 264 -11.85 -21.82 11.42
C ALA A 264 -11.38 -23.27 11.32
N ARG A 265 -10.06 -23.50 11.32
CA ARG A 265 -9.47 -24.85 11.35
C ARG A 265 -9.84 -25.61 12.63
N HIS A 266 -9.84 -24.94 13.78
CA HIS A 266 -10.26 -25.55 15.05
C HIS A 266 -11.76 -25.88 15.10
N LEU A 267 -12.58 -25.11 14.37
CA LEU A 267 -14.03 -25.29 14.31
C LEU A 267 -14.50 -26.12 13.11
N GLU A 268 -13.57 -26.68 12.32
CA GLU A 268 -13.83 -27.45 11.10
C GLU A 268 -14.74 -26.72 10.09
N VAL A 269 -14.62 -25.37 10.03
CA VAL A 269 -15.42 -24.54 9.13
C VAL A 269 -14.91 -24.68 7.70
N GLN A 270 -15.82 -24.74 6.72
CA GLN A 270 -15.48 -24.80 5.30
C GLN A 270 -14.68 -23.55 4.87
N SER A 271 -13.64 -23.76 4.06
CA SER A 271 -12.75 -22.69 3.58
C SER A 271 -13.47 -21.54 2.86
N ALA A 272 -14.54 -21.81 2.12
CA ALA A 272 -15.35 -20.79 1.46
C ALA A 272 -15.99 -19.78 2.43
N LEU A 273 -16.36 -20.22 3.63
CA LEU A 273 -16.93 -19.34 4.65
C LEU A 273 -15.89 -18.48 5.36
N VAL A 274 -14.63 -18.94 5.39
CA VAL A 274 -13.53 -18.20 6.03
C VAL A 274 -13.36 -16.82 5.43
N GLY A 275 -13.36 -16.71 4.09
CA GLY A 275 -13.25 -15.43 3.39
C GLY A 275 -14.40 -14.48 3.72
N LEU A 276 -15.65 -14.98 3.74
CA LEU A 276 -16.83 -14.17 4.07
C LEU A 276 -16.79 -13.64 5.51
N VAL A 277 -16.31 -14.45 6.46
CA VAL A 277 -16.19 -14.03 7.86
C VAL A 277 -14.98 -13.11 8.04
N ALA A 278 -13.88 -13.33 7.33
CA ALA A 278 -12.68 -12.52 7.45
C ALA A 278 -12.91 -11.05 7.07
N ILE A 279 -13.72 -10.76 6.04
CA ILE A 279 -13.98 -9.39 5.59
C ILE A 279 -14.54 -8.49 6.72
N PRO A 280 -15.67 -8.80 7.36
CA PRO A 280 -16.20 -7.98 8.44
C PRO A 280 -15.30 -7.98 9.68
N VAL A 281 -14.60 -9.09 9.98
CA VAL A 281 -13.66 -9.16 11.11
C VAL A 281 -12.47 -8.22 10.89
N VAL A 282 -11.86 -8.23 9.69
CA VAL A 282 -10.79 -7.30 9.34
C VAL A 282 -11.25 -5.84 9.45
N ALA A 283 -12.45 -5.52 8.97
CA ALA A 283 -13.01 -4.18 9.09
C ALA A 283 -13.22 -3.76 10.56
N ALA A 284 -13.74 -4.66 11.40
CA ALA A 284 -13.95 -4.41 12.82
C ALA A 284 -12.62 -4.23 13.57
N VAL A 285 -11.64 -5.09 13.33
CA VAL A 285 -10.29 -4.99 13.91
C VAL A 285 -9.60 -3.70 13.48
N ALA A 286 -9.69 -3.35 12.19
CA ALA A 286 -9.12 -2.10 11.67
C ALA A 286 -9.79 -0.87 12.30
N TYR A 287 -11.11 -0.90 12.51
CA TYR A 287 -11.83 0.16 13.20
C TYR A 287 -11.35 0.30 14.65
N ALA A 288 -11.36 -0.78 15.41
CA ALA A 288 -10.90 -0.78 16.79
C ALA A 288 -9.44 -0.30 16.91
N ALA A 289 -8.53 -0.82 16.07
CA ALA A 289 -7.14 -0.41 16.05
C ALA A 289 -6.96 1.07 15.69
N THR A 290 -7.75 1.59 14.74
CA THR A 290 -7.70 3.00 14.36
C THR A 290 -8.16 3.89 15.50
N VAL A 291 -9.27 3.56 16.14
CA VAL A 291 -9.87 4.41 17.21
C VAL A 291 -9.09 4.32 18.51
N PHE A 292 -8.69 3.13 18.93
CA PHE A 292 -8.11 2.91 20.27
C PHE A 292 -6.56 2.97 20.27
N VAL A 293 -5.90 2.78 19.12
CA VAL A 293 -4.44 2.78 19.06
C VAL A 293 -3.92 3.93 18.18
N ASP A 294 -4.30 3.98 16.91
CA ASP A 294 -3.69 4.90 15.94
C ASP A 294 -3.97 6.38 16.28
N VAL A 295 -5.22 6.73 16.52
CA VAL A 295 -5.61 8.12 16.84
C VAL A 295 -4.95 8.60 18.14
N PRO A 296 -5.04 7.88 19.29
CA PRO A 296 -4.38 8.30 20.53
C PRO A 296 -2.86 8.41 20.39
N VAL A 297 -2.21 7.40 19.82
CA VAL A 297 -0.74 7.39 19.67
C VAL A 297 -0.28 8.56 18.80
N ARG A 298 -0.93 8.85 17.68
CA ARG A 298 -0.60 10.01 16.84
C ARG A 298 -0.78 11.34 17.55
N LEU A 299 -1.79 11.47 18.40
CA LEU A 299 -2.01 12.68 19.21
C LEU A 299 -0.89 12.89 20.22
N THR A 300 -0.50 11.85 20.96
CA THR A 300 0.60 11.93 21.94
C THR A 300 1.94 12.21 21.26
N MET A 301 2.26 11.53 20.15
CA MET A 301 3.49 11.78 19.37
C MET A 301 3.55 13.23 18.86
N LYS A 302 2.42 13.77 18.39
CA LYS A 302 2.35 15.17 17.93
C LYS A 302 2.56 16.18 19.06
N GLN A 303 2.10 15.88 20.26
CA GLN A 303 2.32 16.72 21.45
C GLN A 303 3.79 16.67 21.89
N ALA A 304 4.39 15.49 21.96
CA ALA A 304 5.79 15.30 22.32
C ALA A 304 6.73 16.08 21.39
N LEU A 305 6.48 16.07 20.08
CA LEU A 305 7.33 16.82 19.14
C LEU A 305 7.14 18.34 19.20
N LYS A 306 5.98 18.83 19.64
CA LYS A 306 5.78 20.27 19.85
C LYS A 306 6.54 20.77 21.08
N GLY A 307 6.79 19.90 22.08
CA GLY A 307 7.57 20.22 23.26
C GLY A 307 9.10 20.19 23.03
N LEU A 308 9.56 19.66 21.89
CA LEU A 308 10.98 19.56 21.51
C LEU A 308 11.41 20.61 20.45
N ALA A 309 10.48 21.40 19.92
CA ALA A 309 10.69 22.48 18.95
C ALA A 309 10.58 23.85 19.60
#